data_4ab9022eab6c63d37bb30f2fa072e8fe
#
_entry.id   4ab9022eab6c63d37bb30f2fa072e8fe
#
_cell.length_a   1.000
_cell.length_b   1.000
_cell.length_c   1.000
_cell.angle_alpha   90.00
_cell.angle_beta   90.00
_cell.angle_gamma   90.00
#
_symmetry.space_group_name_H-M   'P 1'
#
loop_
_entity.id
_entity.type
_entity.pdbx_description
1 polymer ?
#
loop_
_entity_poly.entity_id
_entity_poly.type
_entity_poly.pdbx_seq_one_letter_code
_entity_poly.pdbx_strand_id
1 'polypeptide(L)'
;MISIAVAGAIIAFALPIIGSPGRGQLFVRFCIIAGIAAVGSTLMYAIYETTATVLALAVGDTFMVLGPGGILLALRALSGRLRSATIVVSCAVLAVAATTALIGLPVSALVKVSALLLLCVLTARETRVAPIVGEAGALTLLLVNAGYAAFSFGRIAVALTLGMDSPLYRAAFSIYPTTAVGIVAVAGTGVAVVRMAVARGVGGRMSPDGPESAYSVDGWSVGLPAVDDLRAAFGSSTVSRLRADLREACEVIGADGAPEATVLARRRSHQVFSQALSAELESRGWSESEIAMVVIVPDERTDG
;
A
#
# COMPACT_ATOMS: atom_id res chain seq x y z
N MET A 1 -3.11 -18.40 -22.18
CA MET A 1 -2.47 -17.22 -22.77
C MET A 1 -3.07 -15.91 -22.31
N ILE A 2 -4.40 -15.75 -22.30
CA ILE A 2 -5.06 -14.49 -21.85
C ILE A 2 -4.79 -14.16 -20.37
N SER A 3 -4.74 -15.17 -19.47
CA SER A 3 -4.44 -14.94 -18.03
C SER A 3 -3.03 -14.38 -17.79
N ILE A 4 -2.05 -14.81 -18.59
CA ILE A 4 -0.67 -14.30 -18.55
C ILE A 4 -0.64 -12.86 -19.09
N ALA A 5 -1.42 -12.60 -20.15
CA ALA A 5 -1.56 -11.27 -20.72
C ALA A 5 -2.28 -10.30 -19.74
N VAL A 6 -3.32 -10.76 -19.03
CA VAL A 6 -4.04 -9.96 -18.03
C VAL A 6 -3.18 -9.71 -16.80
N ALA A 7 -2.47 -10.72 -16.28
CA ALA A 7 -1.53 -10.53 -15.17
C ALA A 7 -0.34 -9.64 -15.60
N GLY A 8 0.19 -9.85 -16.79
CA GLY A 8 1.21 -9.00 -17.39
C GLY A 8 0.74 -7.58 -17.66
N ALA A 9 -0.51 -7.39 -18.11
CA ALA A 9 -1.13 -6.08 -18.29
C ALA A 9 -1.35 -5.36 -16.97
N ILE A 10 -1.80 -6.04 -15.91
CA ILE A 10 -1.95 -5.45 -14.57
C ILE A 10 -0.58 -5.02 -14.02
N ILE A 11 0.45 -5.85 -14.17
CA ILE A 11 1.82 -5.53 -13.78
C ILE A 11 2.39 -4.40 -14.66
N ALA A 12 2.19 -4.45 -15.98
CA ALA A 12 2.65 -3.44 -16.92
C ALA A 12 1.89 -2.12 -16.81
N PHE A 13 0.60 -2.13 -16.46
CA PHE A 13 -0.17 -0.92 -16.14
C PHE A 13 0.19 -0.32 -14.78
N ALA A 14 0.58 -1.15 -13.82
CA ALA A 14 1.05 -0.69 -12.52
C ALA A 14 2.44 -0.03 -12.58
N LEU A 15 3.31 -0.51 -13.47
CA LEU A 15 4.70 -0.02 -13.59
C LEU A 15 4.86 1.42 -14.11
N PRO A 16 4.19 1.91 -15.17
CA PRO A 16 4.39 3.28 -15.68
C PRO A 16 3.55 4.34 -14.96
N ILE A 17 2.51 3.97 -14.21
CA ILE A 17 1.79 4.87 -13.29
C ILE A 17 2.68 5.20 -12.06
N ILE A 18 3.82 4.57 -11.95
CA ILE A 18 4.88 4.70 -10.96
C ILE A 18 5.92 5.73 -11.44
N GLY A 19 5.51 6.94 -11.63
CA GLY A 19 6.44 8.07 -11.44
C GLY A 19 6.82 8.04 -9.97
N SER A 20 8.10 7.77 -9.64
CA SER A 20 8.68 7.53 -8.30
C SER A 20 7.78 7.92 -7.09
N PRO A 21 6.71 7.18 -6.81
CA PRO A 21 5.81 7.50 -5.72
C PRO A 21 6.51 7.16 -4.41
N GLY A 22 6.29 7.95 -3.38
CA GLY A 22 6.74 7.66 -2.03
C GLY A 22 6.29 6.28 -1.54
N ARG A 23 7.00 5.69 -0.61
CA ARG A 23 6.74 4.33 -0.09
C ARG A 23 5.30 4.16 0.40
N GLY A 24 4.72 5.20 1.00
CA GLY A 24 3.32 5.20 1.45
C GLY A 24 2.32 5.12 0.31
N GLN A 25 2.56 5.81 -0.80
CA GLN A 25 1.71 5.73 -1.99
C GLN A 25 1.78 4.35 -2.66
N LEU A 26 2.97 3.75 -2.71
CA LEU A 26 3.13 2.38 -3.21
C LEU A 26 2.36 1.37 -2.36
N PHE A 27 2.41 1.51 -1.03
CA PHE A 27 1.62 0.70 -0.12
C PHE A 27 0.14 0.75 -0.47
N VAL A 28 -0.45 1.95 -0.57
CA VAL A 28 -1.87 2.12 -0.91
C VAL A 28 -2.21 1.53 -2.27
N ARG A 29 -1.40 1.78 -3.29
CA ARG A 29 -1.62 1.25 -4.65
C ARG A 29 -1.65 -0.29 -4.65
N PHE A 30 -0.70 -0.94 -4.00
CA PHE A 30 -0.70 -2.40 -3.90
C PHE A 30 -1.87 -2.94 -3.09
N CYS A 31 -2.32 -2.24 -2.04
CA CYS A 31 -3.53 -2.60 -1.31
C CYS A 31 -4.80 -2.48 -2.17
N ILE A 32 -4.91 -1.44 -3.01
CA ILE A 32 -6.01 -1.29 -3.96
C ILE A 32 -6.00 -2.43 -4.99
N ILE A 33 -4.84 -2.75 -5.56
CA ILE A 33 -4.68 -3.87 -6.51
C ILE A 33 -5.09 -5.19 -5.85
N ALA A 34 -4.68 -5.43 -4.60
CA ALA A 34 -5.08 -6.61 -3.83
C ALA A 34 -6.60 -6.68 -3.63
N GLY A 35 -7.24 -5.56 -3.33
CA GLY A 35 -8.70 -5.48 -3.21
C GLY A 35 -9.42 -5.77 -4.53
N ILE A 36 -8.97 -5.18 -5.64
CA ILE A 36 -9.50 -5.46 -6.99
C ILE A 36 -9.33 -6.94 -7.35
N ALA A 37 -8.18 -7.53 -7.03
CA ALA A 37 -7.91 -8.95 -7.28
C ALA A 37 -8.86 -9.85 -6.46
N ALA A 38 -9.15 -9.52 -5.20
CA ALA A 38 -10.08 -10.28 -4.37
C ALA A 38 -11.51 -10.27 -4.96
N VAL A 39 -12.00 -9.10 -5.39
CA VAL A 39 -13.32 -8.97 -6.04
C VAL A 39 -13.31 -9.68 -7.40
N GLY A 40 -12.26 -9.49 -8.20
CA GLY A 40 -12.11 -10.14 -9.50
C GLY A 40 -12.08 -11.67 -9.41
N SER A 41 -11.42 -12.21 -8.38
CA SER A 41 -11.42 -13.67 -8.12
C SER A 41 -12.85 -14.19 -7.90
N THR A 42 -13.64 -13.52 -7.05
CA THR A 42 -15.03 -13.92 -6.77
C THR A 42 -15.88 -13.88 -8.03
N LEU A 43 -15.73 -12.84 -8.84
CA LEU A 43 -16.48 -12.70 -10.10
C LEU A 43 -16.09 -13.82 -11.09
N MET A 44 -14.80 -14.14 -11.22
CA MET A 44 -14.34 -15.19 -12.13
C MET A 44 -14.82 -16.58 -11.70
N TYR A 45 -14.90 -16.87 -10.40
CA TYR A 45 -15.51 -18.12 -9.94
C TYR A 45 -17.02 -18.19 -10.22
N ALA A 46 -17.76 -17.09 -10.06
CA ALA A 46 -19.17 -17.04 -10.44
C ALA A 46 -19.37 -17.28 -11.94
N ILE A 47 -18.50 -16.72 -12.78
CA ILE A 47 -18.50 -16.99 -14.22
C ILE A 47 -18.15 -18.46 -14.50
N TYR A 48 -17.18 -19.02 -13.79
CA TYR A 48 -16.81 -20.43 -13.95
C TYR A 48 -17.96 -21.37 -13.60
N GLU A 49 -18.70 -21.10 -12.53
CA GLU A 49 -19.89 -21.91 -12.17
C GLU A 49 -20.96 -21.92 -13.25
N THR A 50 -21.09 -20.85 -14.04
CA THR A 50 -22.11 -20.76 -15.11
C THR A 50 -21.59 -21.25 -16.47
N THR A 51 -20.30 -21.08 -16.74
CA THR A 51 -19.72 -21.36 -18.08
C THR A 51 -18.83 -22.60 -18.13
N ALA A 52 -18.39 -23.10 -16.96
CA ALA A 52 -17.41 -24.18 -16.79
C ALA A 52 -16.10 -24.00 -17.62
N THR A 53 -15.75 -22.74 -17.94
CA THR A 53 -14.57 -22.46 -18.77
C THR A 53 -13.28 -22.48 -17.95
N VAL A 54 -12.31 -23.26 -18.39
CA VAL A 54 -10.97 -23.33 -17.77
C VAL A 54 -10.32 -21.95 -17.67
N LEU A 55 -10.63 -21.06 -18.61
CA LEU A 55 -10.13 -19.69 -18.60
C LEU A 55 -10.62 -18.91 -17.37
N ALA A 56 -11.94 -18.97 -17.08
CA ALA A 56 -12.50 -18.29 -15.92
C ALA A 56 -11.90 -18.83 -14.61
N LEU A 57 -11.71 -20.17 -14.53
CA LEU A 57 -11.05 -20.79 -13.40
C LEU A 57 -9.61 -20.31 -13.24
N ALA A 58 -8.81 -20.30 -14.32
CA ALA A 58 -7.42 -19.88 -14.29
C ALA A 58 -7.25 -18.40 -13.91
N VAL A 59 -8.11 -17.53 -14.42
CA VAL A 59 -8.13 -16.11 -14.05
C VAL A 59 -8.54 -15.93 -12.59
N GLY A 60 -9.58 -16.65 -12.14
CA GLY A 60 -10.02 -16.65 -10.74
C GLY A 60 -8.95 -17.09 -9.76
N ASP A 61 -8.25 -18.19 -10.07
CA ASP A 61 -7.14 -18.72 -9.29
C ASP A 61 -5.95 -17.74 -9.24
N THR A 62 -5.63 -17.11 -10.37
CA THR A 62 -4.60 -16.07 -10.46
C THR A 62 -4.92 -14.87 -9.58
N PHE A 63 -6.14 -14.36 -9.65
CA PHE A 63 -6.58 -13.23 -8.83
C PHE A 63 -6.63 -13.59 -7.35
N MET A 64 -7.00 -14.82 -6.99
CA MET A 64 -6.99 -15.28 -5.61
C MET A 64 -5.58 -15.25 -4.99
N VAL A 65 -4.54 -15.54 -5.77
CA VAL A 65 -3.13 -15.47 -5.33
C VAL A 65 -2.60 -14.03 -5.35
N LEU A 66 -3.05 -13.21 -6.29
CA LEU A 66 -2.69 -11.78 -6.36
C LEU A 66 -3.18 -10.98 -5.15
N GLY A 67 -4.29 -11.36 -4.51
CA GLY A 67 -4.77 -10.70 -3.30
C GLY A 67 -3.70 -10.66 -2.20
N PRO A 68 -3.36 -11.79 -1.57
CA PRO A 68 -2.30 -11.82 -0.56
C PRO A 68 -0.93 -11.44 -1.11
N GLY A 69 -0.63 -11.69 -2.39
CA GLY A 69 0.57 -11.23 -3.07
C GLY A 69 0.69 -9.71 -3.09
N GLY A 70 -0.40 -9.00 -3.39
CA GLY A 70 -0.46 -7.54 -3.37
C GLY A 70 -0.22 -6.96 -1.97
N ILE A 71 -0.76 -7.61 -0.91
CA ILE A 71 -0.49 -7.21 0.48
C ILE A 71 0.99 -7.41 0.82
N LEU A 72 1.61 -8.51 0.41
CA LEU A 72 3.04 -8.72 0.60
C LEU A 72 3.86 -7.65 -0.11
N LEU A 73 3.50 -7.30 -1.36
CA LEU A 73 4.15 -6.21 -2.11
C LEU A 73 3.99 -4.87 -1.40
N ALA A 74 2.79 -4.56 -0.88
CA ALA A 74 2.52 -3.36 -0.11
C ALA A 74 3.44 -3.23 1.11
N LEU A 75 3.54 -4.28 1.93
CA LEU A 75 4.40 -4.28 3.11
C LEU A 75 5.90 -4.15 2.74
N ARG A 76 6.33 -4.85 1.69
CA ARG A 76 7.71 -4.79 1.23
C ARG A 76 8.07 -3.48 0.53
N ALA A 77 7.09 -2.77 -0.03
CA ALA A 77 7.29 -1.40 -0.49
C ALA A 77 7.69 -0.47 0.66
N LEU A 78 7.06 -0.62 1.83
CA LEU A 78 7.40 0.13 3.04
C LEU A 78 8.83 -0.15 3.54
N SER A 79 9.28 -1.40 3.47
CA SER A 79 10.61 -1.82 3.92
C SER A 79 11.71 -1.69 2.84
N GLY A 80 11.39 -1.17 1.65
CA GLY A 80 12.36 -0.99 0.56
C GLY A 80 12.83 -2.29 -0.11
N ARG A 81 12.18 -3.42 0.15
CA ARG A 81 12.56 -4.76 -0.35
C ARG A 81 11.63 -5.27 -1.47
N LEU A 82 11.11 -4.35 -2.30
CA LEU A 82 10.07 -4.65 -3.29
C LEU A 82 10.52 -5.71 -4.32
N ARG A 83 11.76 -5.62 -4.82
CA ARG A 83 12.25 -6.50 -5.90
C ARG A 83 12.12 -7.99 -5.57
N SER A 84 12.50 -8.41 -4.38
CA SER A 84 12.41 -9.83 -3.98
C SER A 84 10.96 -10.29 -3.85
N ALA A 85 10.06 -9.44 -3.35
CA ALA A 85 8.63 -9.76 -3.28
C ALA A 85 8.00 -9.88 -4.66
N THR A 86 8.34 -8.99 -5.59
CA THR A 86 7.84 -9.05 -6.96
C THR A 86 8.20 -10.38 -7.63
N ILE A 87 9.44 -10.84 -7.47
CA ILE A 87 9.86 -12.15 -8.01
C ILE A 87 9.01 -13.28 -7.41
N VAL A 88 8.87 -13.33 -6.08
CA VAL A 88 8.12 -14.39 -5.39
C VAL A 88 6.65 -14.39 -5.82
N VAL A 89 6.00 -13.20 -5.83
CA VAL A 89 4.59 -13.08 -6.23
C VAL A 89 4.41 -13.46 -7.69
N SER A 90 5.28 -12.99 -8.60
CA SER A 90 5.21 -13.34 -10.02
C SER A 90 5.40 -14.84 -10.26
N CYS A 91 6.36 -15.48 -9.60
CA CYS A 91 6.55 -16.93 -9.68
C CYS A 91 5.32 -17.70 -9.17
N ALA A 92 4.73 -17.29 -8.03
CA ALA A 92 3.53 -17.92 -7.48
C ALA A 92 2.33 -17.78 -8.44
N VAL A 93 2.11 -16.59 -8.97
CA VAL A 93 1.04 -16.31 -9.94
C VAL A 93 1.20 -17.12 -11.21
N LEU A 94 2.41 -17.14 -11.80
CA LEU A 94 2.68 -17.90 -13.00
C LEU A 94 2.55 -19.41 -12.79
N ALA A 95 3.02 -19.93 -11.65
CA ALA A 95 2.88 -21.35 -11.32
C ALA A 95 1.41 -21.75 -11.21
N VAL A 96 0.58 -20.94 -10.52
CA VAL A 96 -0.85 -21.23 -10.40
C VAL A 96 -1.55 -21.11 -11.73
N ALA A 97 -1.31 -20.05 -12.51
CA ALA A 97 -1.90 -19.88 -13.83
C ALA A 97 -1.56 -21.05 -14.77
N ALA A 98 -0.29 -21.44 -14.81
CA ALA A 98 0.19 -22.53 -15.65
C ALA A 98 -0.41 -23.89 -15.24
N THR A 99 -0.41 -24.21 -13.94
CA THR A 99 -0.93 -25.50 -13.46
C THR A 99 -2.45 -25.60 -13.65
N THR A 100 -3.21 -24.52 -13.44
CA THR A 100 -4.66 -24.52 -13.67
C THR A 100 -4.98 -24.65 -15.16
N ALA A 101 -4.19 -24.01 -16.05
CA ALA A 101 -4.44 -24.05 -17.50
C ALA A 101 -3.99 -25.36 -18.16
N LEU A 102 -2.90 -25.99 -17.67
CA LEU A 102 -2.24 -27.10 -18.38
C LEU A 102 -2.44 -28.46 -17.72
N ILE A 103 -2.55 -28.52 -16.38
CA ILE A 103 -2.55 -29.79 -15.64
C ILE A 103 -3.95 -30.14 -15.12
N GLY A 104 -4.75 -29.11 -14.77
CA GLY A 104 -6.10 -29.31 -14.22
C GLY A 104 -6.11 -29.79 -12.75
N LEU A 105 -7.31 -30.12 -12.27
CA LEU A 105 -7.52 -30.64 -10.91
C LEU A 105 -7.04 -32.12 -10.83
N PRO A 106 -6.51 -32.57 -9.64
CA PRO A 106 -6.39 -31.89 -8.35
C PRO A 106 -5.07 -31.14 -8.11
N VAL A 107 -4.09 -31.28 -9.02
CA VAL A 107 -2.74 -30.72 -8.85
C VAL A 107 -2.76 -29.19 -8.76
N SER A 108 -3.54 -28.53 -9.64
CA SER A 108 -3.68 -27.08 -9.64
C SER A 108 -4.19 -26.55 -8.29
N ALA A 109 -5.12 -27.28 -7.65
CA ALA A 109 -5.65 -26.91 -6.32
C ALA A 109 -4.56 -26.97 -5.24
N LEU A 110 -3.68 -27.99 -5.26
CA LEU A 110 -2.56 -28.09 -4.32
C LEU A 110 -1.53 -26.97 -4.54
N VAL A 111 -1.17 -26.69 -5.79
CA VAL A 111 -0.25 -25.60 -6.12
C VAL A 111 -0.81 -24.25 -5.67
N LYS A 112 -2.09 -23.98 -5.91
CA LYS A 112 -2.77 -22.77 -5.47
C LYS A 112 -2.73 -22.63 -3.94
N VAL A 113 -3.12 -23.69 -3.19
CA VAL A 113 -3.13 -23.64 -1.72
C VAL A 113 -1.72 -23.47 -1.17
N SER A 114 -0.72 -24.10 -1.80
CA SER A 114 0.70 -23.94 -1.41
C SER A 114 1.21 -22.51 -1.68
N ALA A 115 0.82 -21.89 -2.79
CA ALA A 115 1.14 -20.49 -3.10
C ALA A 115 0.51 -19.54 -2.07
N LEU A 116 -0.77 -19.76 -1.72
CA LEU A 116 -1.47 -18.99 -0.68
C LEU A 116 -0.80 -19.13 0.68
N LEU A 117 -0.46 -20.37 1.09
CA LEU A 117 0.27 -20.65 2.32
C LEU A 117 1.58 -19.86 2.36
N LEU A 118 2.39 -19.96 1.31
CA LEU A 118 3.68 -19.26 1.20
C LEU A 118 3.52 -17.74 1.35
N LEU A 119 2.60 -17.16 0.59
CA LEU A 119 2.37 -15.70 0.60
C LEU A 119 1.86 -15.23 1.96
N CYS A 120 0.96 -15.96 2.60
CA CYS A 120 0.46 -15.63 3.93
C CYS A 120 1.54 -15.76 5.01
N VAL A 121 2.40 -16.77 4.96
CA VAL A 121 3.55 -16.91 5.86
C VAL A 121 4.53 -15.76 5.69
N LEU A 122 4.84 -15.40 4.45
CA LEU A 122 5.73 -14.26 4.16
C LEU A 122 5.12 -12.94 4.63
N THR A 123 3.82 -12.74 4.41
CA THR A 123 3.10 -11.55 4.91
C THR A 123 3.12 -11.49 6.43
N ALA A 124 2.81 -12.59 7.10
CA ALA A 124 2.86 -12.68 8.57
C ALA A 124 4.28 -12.43 9.13
N ARG A 125 5.32 -12.85 8.41
CA ARG A 125 6.72 -12.55 8.76
C ARG A 125 7.04 -11.06 8.62
N GLU A 126 6.64 -10.43 7.52
CA GLU A 126 6.91 -9.00 7.28
C GLU A 126 6.25 -8.09 8.32
N THR A 127 5.09 -8.46 8.88
CA THR A 127 4.46 -7.68 9.96
C THR A 127 5.26 -7.64 11.26
N ARG A 128 6.26 -8.51 11.42
CA ARG A 128 7.15 -8.57 12.58
C ARG A 128 8.46 -7.81 12.37
N VAL A 129 8.67 -7.21 11.21
CA VAL A 129 9.92 -6.51 10.85
C VAL A 129 9.68 -4.99 10.89
N ALA A 130 10.67 -4.23 11.35
CA ALA A 130 10.66 -2.78 11.21
C ALA A 130 10.61 -2.39 9.71
N PRO A 131 9.88 -1.37 9.32
CA PRO A 131 9.18 -0.36 10.12
C PRO A 131 7.72 -0.69 10.46
N ILE A 132 7.24 -1.91 10.26
CA ILE A 132 5.82 -2.28 10.34
C ILE A 132 5.44 -2.70 11.77
N VAL A 133 6.41 -3.27 12.52
CA VAL A 133 6.17 -3.72 13.90
C VAL A 133 5.74 -2.55 14.79
N GLY A 134 4.64 -2.73 15.50
CA GLY A 134 4.07 -1.68 16.35
C GLY A 134 3.03 -0.79 15.68
N GLU A 135 2.83 -0.90 14.36
CA GLU A 135 1.80 -0.14 13.67
C GLU A 135 0.38 -0.60 14.02
N ALA A 136 -0.53 0.37 14.05
CA ALA A 136 -1.95 0.07 14.21
C ALA A 136 -2.43 -0.83 13.06
N GLY A 137 -2.90 -2.04 13.38
CA GLY A 137 -3.32 -3.02 12.39
C GLY A 137 -2.28 -4.11 12.06
N ALA A 138 -0.99 -3.93 12.39
CA ALA A 138 0.04 -4.95 12.14
C ALA A 138 -0.27 -6.28 12.84
N LEU A 139 -0.71 -6.23 14.09
CA LEU A 139 -1.12 -7.43 14.84
C LEU A 139 -2.34 -8.10 14.18
N THR A 140 -3.33 -7.34 13.76
CA THR A 140 -4.51 -7.88 13.06
C THR A 140 -4.09 -8.58 11.77
N LEU A 141 -3.22 -7.95 10.98
CA LEU A 141 -2.71 -8.50 9.73
C LEU A 141 -1.88 -9.79 9.98
N LEU A 142 -1.07 -9.78 11.03
CA LEU A 142 -0.33 -10.97 11.48
C LEU A 142 -1.27 -12.12 11.80
N LEU A 143 -2.27 -11.90 12.67
CA LEU A 143 -3.18 -12.95 13.13
C LEU A 143 -4.02 -13.52 11.97
N VAL A 144 -4.53 -12.65 11.09
CA VAL A 144 -5.30 -13.07 9.93
C VAL A 144 -4.46 -13.93 8.98
N ASN A 145 -3.26 -13.47 8.63
CA ASN A 145 -2.41 -14.23 7.70
C ASN A 145 -1.86 -15.51 8.33
N ALA A 146 -1.49 -15.49 9.61
CA ALA A 146 -1.05 -16.70 10.32
C ALA A 146 -2.19 -17.73 10.45
N GLY A 147 -3.41 -17.28 10.76
CA GLY A 147 -4.59 -18.15 10.82
C GLY A 147 -4.92 -18.76 9.46
N TYR A 148 -4.90 -17.96 8.40
CA TYR A 148 -5.12 -18.47 7.04
C TYR A 148 -4.00 -19.41 6.57
N ALA A 149 -2.76 -19.14 6.94
CA ALA A 149 -1.63 -20.02 6.67
C ALA A 149 -1.78 -21.37 7.40
N ALA A 150 -2.17 -21.37 8.68
CA ALA A 150 -2.44 -22.58 9.43
C ALA A 150 -3.59 -23.39 8.81
N PHE A 151 -4.68 -22.74 8.41
CA PHE A 151 -5.80 -23.38 7.69
C PHE A 151 -5.33 -24.01 6.37
N SER A 152 -4.54 -23.27 5.57
CA SER A 152 -4.00 -23.75 4.30
C SER A 152 -3.05 -24.93 4.49
N PHE A 153 -2.21 -24.88 5.52
CA PHE A 153 -1.32 -25.98 5.88
C PHE A 153 -2.13 -27.24 6.27
N GLY A 154 -3.14 -27.10 7.13
CA GLY A 154 -4.02 -28.20 7.51
C GLY A 154 -4.73 -28.80 6.30
N ARG A 155 -5.18 -27.98 5.37
CA ARG A 155 -5.79 -28.43 4.11
C ARG A 155 -4.84 -29.27 3.26
N ILE A 156 -3.59 -28.83 3.10
CA ILE A 156 -2.57 -29.59 2.36
C ILE A 156 -2.27 -30.90 3.10
N ALA A 157 -2.05 -30.85 4.40
CA ALA A 157 -1.73 -32.04 5.20
C ALA A 157 -2.82 -33.11 5.08
N VAL A 158 -4.10 -32.73 5.27
CA VAL A 158 -5.22 -33.67 5.14
C VAL A 158 -5.36 -34.20 3.70
N ALA A 159 -5.18 -33.34 2.69
CA ALA A 159 -5.25 -33.75 1.29
C ALA A 159 -4.19 -34.81 0.94
N LEU A 160 -2.96 -34.65 1.47
CA LEU A 160 -1.84 -35.56 1.19
C LEU A 160 -1.89 -36.86 2.02
N THR A 161 -2.41 -36.82 3.26
CA THR A 161 -2.43 -37.96 4.13
C THR A 161 -3.69 -38.82 4.01
N LEU A 162 -4.85 -38.20 3.94
CA LEU A 162 -6.15 -38.86 3.93
C LEU A 162 -6.87 -38.79 2.57
N GLY A 163 -6.37 -37.96 1.66
CA GLY A 163 -6.99 -37.72 0.36
C GLY A 163 -8.08 -36.66 0.40
N MET A 164 -8.35 -36.08 -0.77
CA MET A 164 -9.37 -35.02 -0.92
C MET A 164 -10.82 -35.55 -0.78
N ASP A 165 -11.02 -36.86 -0.93
CA ASP A 165 -12.31 -37.52 -0.79
C ASP A 165 -12.64 -37.94 0.64
N SER A 166 -11.72 -37.78 1.58
CA SER A 166 -11.91 -38.16 2.97
C SER A 166 -13.06 -37.38 3.62
N PRO A 167 -13.80 -37.99 4.57
CA PRO A 167 -14.86 -37.32 5.31
C PRO A 167 -14.37 -36.06 6.03
N LEU A 168 -13.16 -36.10 6.56
CA LEU A 168 -12.53 -34.94 7.23
C LEU A 168 -12.27 -33.79 6.25
N TYR A 169 -11.74 -34.11 5.06
CA TYR A 169 -11.50 -33.06 4.05
C TYR A 169 -12.82 -32.41 3.60
N ARG A 170 -13.85 -33.23 3.35
CA ARG A 170 -15.18 -32.74 2.95
C ARG A 170 -15.83 -31.88 4.04
N ALA A 171 -15.68 -32.25 5.31
CA ALA A 171 -16.27 -31.50 6.42
C ALA A 171 -15.56 -30.18 6.70
N ALA A 172 -14.20 -30.16 6.72
CA ALA A 172 -13.42 -29.03 7.16
C ALA A 172 -12.87 -28.14 6.03
N PHE A 173 -12.66 -28.70 4.81
CA PHE A 173 -11.94 -28.04 3.71
C PHE A 173 -12.73 -28.04 2.39
N SER A 174 -14.00 -28.36 2.40
CA SER A 174 -14.89 -28.20 1.24
C SER A 174 -15.09 -26.72 0.88
N ILE A 175 -15.85 -26.47 -0.18
CA ILE A 175 -16.06 -25.12 -0.69
C ILE A 175 -16.60 -24.17 0.40
N TYR A 176 -17.61 -24.57 1.17
CA TYR A 176 -18.24 -23.71 2.17
C TYR A 176 -17.30 -23.27 3.30
N PRO A 177 -16.62 -24.17 4.07
CA PRO A 177 -15.68 -23.75 5.09
C PRO A 177 -14.53 -22.91 4.51
N THR A 178 -14.01 -23.30 3.35
CA THR A 178 -12.93 -22.54 2.70
C THR A 178 -13.35 -21.13 2.32
N THR A 179 -14.57 -20.96 1.80
CA THR A 179 -15.11 -19.64 1.47
C THR A 179 -15.32 -18.80 2.72
N ALA A 180 -15.88 -19.39 3.79
CA ALA A 180 -16.06 -18.68 5.06
C ALA A 180 -14.74 -18.19 5.66
N VAL A 181 -13.72 -19.03 5.70
CA VAL A 181 -12.37 -18.64 6.16
C VAL A 181 -11.76 -17.58 5.24
N GLY A 182 -11.97 -17.71 3.93
CA GLY A 182 -11.53 -16.71 2.94
C GLY A 182 -12.17 -15.33 3.15
N ILE A 183 -13.48 -15.28 3.40
CA ILE A 183 -14.20 -14.02 3.69
C ILE A 183 -13.63 -13.37 4.96
N VAL A 184 -13.45 -14.12 6.02
CA VAL A 184 -12.86 -13.61 7.29
C VAL A 184 -11.45 -13.08 7.05
N ALA A 185 -10.63 -13.80 6.27
CA ALA A 185 -9.27 -13.37 5.94
C ALA A 185 -9.25 -12.07 5.13
N VAL A 186 -10.11 -11.95 4.11
CA VAL A 186 -10.21 -10.72 3.30
C VAL A 186 -10.71 -9.54 4.13
N ALA A 187 -11.78 -9.73 4.91
CA ALA A 187 -12.32 -8.69 5.77
C ALA A 187 -11.31 -8.23 6.83
N GLY A 188 -10.67 -9.18 7.52
CA GLY A 188 -9.64 -8.88 8.53
C GLY A 188 -8.42 -8.17 7.94
N THR A 189 -7.99 -8.58 6.74
CA THR A 189 -6.91 -7.89 6.00
C THR A 189 -7.33 -6.48 5.63
N GLY A 190 -8.56 -6.27 5.13
CA GLY A 190 -9.10 -4.95 4.80
C GLY A 190 -9.11 -4.02 6.01
N VAL A 191 -9.61 -4.50 7.16
CA VAL A 191 -9.59 -3.72 8.42
C VAL A 191 -8.17 -3.37 8.85
N ALA A 192 -7.23 -4.32 8.77
CA ALA A 192 -5.84 -4.08 9.11
C ALA A 192 -5.19 -3.02 8.23
N VAL A 193 -5.40 -3.10 6.90
CA VAL A 193 -4.88 -2.14 5.91
C VAL A 193 -5.44 -0.74 6.15
N VAL A 194 -6.76 -0.62 6.38
CA VAL A 194 -7.39 0.67 6.68
C VAL A 194 -6.79 1.27 7.96
N ARG A 195 -6.62 0.48 9.01
CA ARG A 195 -5.97 0.95 10.26
C ARG A 195 -4.55 1.44 10.03
N MET A 196 -3.76 0.71 9.25
CA MET A 196 -2.39 1.11 8.89
C MET A 196 -2.39 2.40 8.04
N ALA A 197 -3.28 2.51 7.06
CA ALA A 197 -3.39 3.68 6.21
C ALA A 197 -3.79 4.94 7.01
N VAL A 198 -4.76 4.81 7.91
CA VAL A 198 -5.20 5.91 8.80
C VAL A 198 -4.08 6.31 9.77
N ALA A 199 -3.39 5.34 10.38
CA ALA A 199 -2.30 5.63 11.30
C ALA A 199 -1.11 6.33 10.62
N ARG A 200 -0.89 6.07 9.34
CA ARG A 200 0.17 6.70 8.52
C ARG A 200 -0.24 8.05 7.93
N GLY A 201 -1.43 8.53 8.23
CA GLY A 201 -1.90 9.81 7.70
C GLY A 201 -2.10 9.81 6.17
N VAL A 202 -2.31 8.65 5.56
CA VAL A 202 -2.62 8.53 4.12
C VAL A 202 -4.01 9.12 3.78
N GLY A 203 -4.32 10.21 4.39
CA GLY A 203 -5.55 10.97 4.24
C GLY A 203 -5.39 12.42 4.70
N GLY A 204 -4.15 12.92 4.77
CA GLY A 204 -3.88 14.34 5.02
C GLY A 204 -3.88 14.76 6.49
N ARG A 205 -3.77 13.84 7.46
CA ARG A 205 -3.44 14.24 8.83
C ARG A 205 -1.93 14.41 8.95
N MET A 206 -1.52 15.64 9.19
CA MET A 206 -0.18 15.95 9.67
C MET A 206 0.11 15.16 10.95
N SER A 207 1.38 14.72 11.10
CA SER A 207 1.88 14.21 12.38
C SER A 207 1.55 15.23 13.48
N PRO A 208 1.09 14.80 14.67
CA PRO A 208 0.88 15.72 15.81
C PRO A 208 2.15 16.49 16.20
N ASP A 209 3.32 15.99 15.82
CA ASP A 209 4.62 16.60 16.10
C ASP A 209 5.00 17.75 15.13
N GLY A 210 4.09 18.14 14.23
CA GLY A 210 4.34 19.16 13.21
C GLY A 210 5.25 18.66 12.04
N PRO A 211 5.47 19.48 11.02
CA PRO A 211 6.39 19.14 9.94
C PRO A 211 7.82 19.06 10.47
N GLU A 212 8.54 18.00 10.12
CA GLU A 212 9.91 17.66 10.58
C GLU A 212 10.96 18.77 10.35
N SER A 213 10.61 19.80 9.63
CA SER A 213 11.39 21.04 9.43
C SER A 213 10.39 22.18 9.26
N ALA A 214 9.74 22.59 10.34
CA ALA A 214 8.85 23.74 10.29
C ALA A 214 9.66 25.03 10.39
N TYR A 215 9.46 25.92 9.42
CA TYR A 215 9.88 27.31 9.49
C TYR A 215 8.67 28.12 9.95
N SER A 216 8.81 28.86 11.06
CA SER A 216 7.73 29.73 11.55
C SER A 216 7.91 31.12 10.95
N VAL A 217 6.90 31.60 10.20
CA VAL A 217 6.89 32.92 9.57
C VAL A 217 5.47 33.50 9.66
N ASP A 218 5.34 34.70 10.18
CA ASP A 218 4.06 35.45 10.27
C ASP A 218 2.91 34.68 10.95
N GLY A 219 3.24 33.80 11.91
CA GLY A 219 2.26 32.95 12.59
C GLY A 219 1.82 31.71 11.79
N TRP A 220 2.57 31.37 10.75
CA TRP A 220 2.43 30.16 9.97
C TRP A 220 3.62 29.24 10.14
N SER A 221 3.38 27.97 10.28
CA SER A 221 4.40 26.92 10.27
C SER A 221 4.41 26.27 8.89
N VAL A 222 5.55 26.39 8.22
CA VAL A 222 5.76 25.90 6.84
C VAL A 222 6.74 24.76 6.85
N GLY A 223 6.44 23.67 6.19
CA GLY A 223 7.34 22.52 6.15
C GLY A 223 6.98 21.47 5.12
N LEU A 224 7.80 20.42 5.08
CA LEU A 224 7.60 19.28 4.18
C LEU A 224 7.05 18.10 5.00
N PRO A 225 5.90 17.53 4.60
CA PRO A 225 5.39 16.32 5.23
C PRO A 225 6.22 15.12 4.79
N ALA A 226 6.39 14.13 5.66
CA ALA A 226 6.98 12.83 5.34
C ALA A 226 8.27 12.94 4.50
N VAL A 227 9.28 13.65 5.01
CA VAL A 227 10.55 13.95 4.31
C VAL A 227 11.22 12.69 3.75
N ASP A 228 11.13 11.55 4.44
CA ASP A 228 11.71 10.30 3.97
C ASP A 228 10.96 9.73 2.75
N ASP A 229 9.65 9.91 2.68
CA ASP A 229 8.86 9.55 1.51
C ASP A 229 9.18 10.46 0.32
N LEU A 230 9.36 11.76 0.57
CA LEU A 230 9.79 12.72 -0.45
C LEU A 230 11.22 12.40 -0.95
N ARG A 231 12.15 12.05 -0.07
CA ARG A 231 13.50 11.61 -0.46
C ARG A 231 13.47 10.35 -1.31
N ALA A 232 12.59 9.41 -0.98
CA ALA A 232 12.43 8.19 -1.76
C ALA A 232 11.80 8.45 -3.13
N ALA A 233 10.91 9.45 -3.23
CA ALA A 233 10.20 9.80 -4.45
C ALA A 233 11.04 10.66 -5.42
N PHE A 234 11.71 11.68 -4.89
CA PHE A 234 12.36 12.74 -5.70
C PHE A 234 13.89 12.72 -5.59
N GLY A 235 14.45 11.85 -4.74
CA GLY A 235 15.88 11.79 -4.45
C GLY A 235 16.30 12.78 -3.36
N SER A 236 17.39 12.43 -2.67
CA SER A 236 17.90 13.22 -1.53
C SER A 236 18.34 14.63 -1.92
N SER A 237 18.95 14.80 -3.10
CA SER A 237 19.41 16.09 -3.61
C SER A 237 18.26 17.06 -3.86
N THR A 238 17.18 16.60 -4.50
CA THR A 238 15.98 17.42 -4.80
C THR A 238 15.30 17.87 -3.52
N VAL A 239 15.10 16.97 -2.55
CA VAL A 239 14.46 17.29 -1.27
C VAL A 239 15.34 18.23 -0.43
N SER A 240 16.66 18.05 -0.44
CA SER A 240 17.59 18.95 0.24
C SER A 240 17.59 20.35 -0.39
N ARG A 241 17.52 20.45 -1.71
CA ARG A 241 17.38 21.71 -2.45
C ARG A 241 16.05 22.39 -2.11
N LEU A 242 14.93 21.65 -2.19
CA LEU A 242 13.60 22.21 -1.85
C LEU A 242 13.56 22.74 -0.42
N ARG A 243 14.18 22.01 0.54
CA ARG A 243 14.27 22.46 1.93
C ARG A 243 15.09 23.74 2.07
N ALA A 244 16.21 23.87 1.36
CA ALA A 244 17.03 25.07 1.38
C ALA A 244 16.28 26.26 0.76
N ASP A 245 15.68 26.06 -0.40
CA ASP A 245 14.91 27.09 -1.10
C ASP A 245 13.66 27.53 -0.32
N LEU A 246 12.99 26.56 0.38
CA LEU A 246 11.87 26.84 1.26
C LEU A 246 12.26 27.72 2.45
N ARG A 247 13.42 27.43 3.08
CA ARG A 247 13.92 28.26 4.17
C ARG A 247 14.20 29.68 3.70
N GLU A 248 14.88 29.83 2.58
CA GLU A 248 15.24 31.12 2.03
C GLU A 248 13.99 31.92 1.55
N ALA A 249 13.01 31.24 0.96
CA ALA A 249 11.71 31.84 0.63
C ALA A 249 10.97 32.37 1.87
N CYS A 250 10.99 31.59 2.95
CA CYS A 250 10.40 32.00 4.23
C CYS A 250 11.14 33.21 4.85
N GLU A 251 12.48 33.27 4.73
CA GLU A 251 13.28 34.41 5.18
C GLU A 251 12.96 35.67 4.37
N VAL A 252 12.81 35.59 3.04
CA VAL A 252 12.42 36.71 2.17
C VAL A 252 11.03 37.24 2.54
N ILE A 253 10.04 36.35 2.65
CA ILE A 253 8.66 36.73 2.96
C ILE A 253 8.56 37.35 4.37
N GLY A 254 9.34 36.81 5.33
CA GLY A 254 9.41 37.37 6.69
C GLY A 254 10.08 38.74 6.76
N ALA A 255 11.11 38.96 5.92
CA ALA A 255 11.82 40.26 5.83
C ALA A 255 10.96 41.37 5.21
N ASP A 256 10.15 41.05 4.19
CA ASP A 256 9.23 42.01 3.54
C ASP A 256 8.06 42.45 4.45
N GLY A 257 7.86 41.77 5.58
CA GLY A 257 6.84 42.09 6.58
C GLY A 257 7.21 43.16 7.61
N ALA A 258 8.45 43.62 7.67
CA ALA A 258 8.95 44.55 8.67
C ALA A 258 9.12 45.99 8.16
N PRO A 259 8.09 46.85 8.25
CA PRO A 259 8.30 48.19 8.74
C PRO A 259 7.49 48.42 10.04
N GLU A 260 8.17 49.02 11.01
CA GLU A 260 7.68 49.70 12.23
C GLU A 260 6.18 50.03 12.25
N ALA A 261 5.33 49.10 12.61
CA ALA A 261 3.99 49.43 13.04
C ALA A 261 3.44 48.34 13.96
N THR A 262 3.47 48.66 15.26
CA THR A 262 2.51 48.22 16.25
C THR A 262 2.25 46.72 16.42
N VAL A 263 2.56 46.19 17.57
CA VAL A 263 2.46 44.86 18.18
C VAL A 263 1.03 44.23 18.13
N LEU A 264 0.28 44.46 17.11
CA LEU A 264 -0.91 43.69 16.77
C LEU A 264 -0.59 43.01 15.40
N ALA A 265 0.14 41.90 15.48
CA ALA A 265 0.51 41.08 14.33
C ALA A 265 -0.71 40.84 13.43
N ARG A 266 -0.72 41.49 12.29
CA ARG A 266 -1.62 41.10 11.20
C ARG A 266 -1.12 39.75 10.71
N ARG A 267 -1.69 38.65 11.26
CA ARG A 267 -1.61 37.36 10.58
C ARG A 267 -2.05 37.58 9.14
N ARG A 268 -1.13 37.46 8.19
CA ARG A 268 -1.52 37.42 6.77
C ARG A 268 -2.55 36.31 6.61
N SER A 269 -3.61 36.52 5.84
CA SER A 269 -4.55 35.43 5.58
C SER A 269 -3.79 34.25 4.94
N HIS A 270 -4.21 33.02 5.22
CA HIS A 270 -3.62 31.82 4.63
C HIS A 270 -3.43 31.93 3.12
N GLN A 271 -4.43 32.49 2.44
CA GLN A 271 -4.40 32.65 0.99
C GLN A 271 -3.29 33.59 0.52
N VAL A 272 -3.11 34.74 1.18
CA VAL A 272 -2.07 35.71 0.81
C VAL A 272 -0.68 35.15 1.08
N PHE A 273 -0.49 34.48 2.22
CA PHE A 273 0.77 33.82 2.54
C PHE A 273 1.10 32.68 1.58
N SER A 274 0.14 31.80 1.29
CA SER A 274 0.29 30.70 0.34
C SER A 274 0.63 31.18 -1.06
N GLN A 275 -0.02 32.25 -1.54
CA GLN A 275 0.28 32.84 -2.87
C GLN A 275 1.69 33.44 -2.92
N ALA A 276 2.11 34.16 -1.87
CA ALA A 276 3.46 34.71 -1.80
C ALA A 276 4.53 33.62 -1.79
N LEU A 277 4.32 32.55 -1.02
CA LEU A 277 5.23 31.42 -0.94
C LEU A 277 5.31 30.67 -2.29
N SER A 278 4.17 30.44 -2.93
CA SER A 278 4.15 29.81 -4.26
C SER A 278 4.89 30.65 -5.29
N ALA A 279 4.64 31.95 -5.35
CA ALA A 279 5.31 32.85 -6.29
C ALA A 279 6.84 32.89 -6.08
N GLU A 280 7.30 32.86 -4.81
CA GLU A 280 8.72 32.84 -4.49
C GLU A 280 9.37 31.51 -4.89
N LEU A 281 8.71 30.37 -4.63
CA LEU A 281 9.21 29.05 -5.05
C LEU A 281 9.20 28.88 -6.57
N GLU A 282 8.18 29.38 -7.26
CA GLU A 282 8.13 29.39 -8.74
C GLU A 282 9.30 30.21 -9.33
N SER A 283 9.62 31.36 -8.74
CA SER A 283 10.76 32.18 -9.17
C SER A 283 12.11 31.45 -9.07
N ARG A 284 12.19 30.46 -8.19
CA ARG A 284 13.35 29.56 -7.98
C ARG A 284 13.32 28.32 -8.88
N GLY A 285 12.30 28.20 -9.74
CA GLY A 285 12.16 27.14 -10.74
C GLY A 285 11.46 25.89 -10.25
N TRP A 286 10.68 25.97 -9.16
CA TRP A 286 9.83 24.87 -8.70
C TRP A 286 8.51 24.86 -9.47
N SER A 287 8.07 23.67 -9.87
CA SER A 287 6.76 23.48 -10.53
C SER A 287 5.61 23.52 -9.52
N GLU A 288 4.42 23.85 -9.99
CA GLU A 288 3.20 23.85 -9.17
C GLU A 288 2.97 22.51 -8.44
N SER A 289 3.27 21.40 -9.11
CA SER A 289 3.15 20.05 -8.53
C SER A 289 4.17 19.77 -7.41
N GLU A 290 5.33 20.40 -7.45
CA GLU A 290 6.35 20.31 -6.39
C GLU A 290 6.03 21.24 -5.24
N ILE A 291 5.50 22.42 -5.52
CA ILE A 291 5.05 23.40 -4.51
C ILE A 291 3.84 22.85 -3.73
N ALA A 292 2.96 22.09 -4.38
CA ALA A 292 1.83 21.44 -3.72
C ALA A 292 2.24 20.42 -2.63
N MET A 293 3.53 20.06 -2.54
CA MET A 293 4.07 19.22 -1.46
C MET A 293 4.37 20.01 -0.18
N VAL A 294 4.43 21.34 -0.26
CA VAL A 294 4.66 22.19 0.91
C VAL A 294 3.38 22.32 1.71
N VAL A 295 3.49 22.10 3.02
CA VAL A 295 2.36 22.21 3.95
C VAL A 295 2.49 23.48 4.77
N ILE A 296 1.40 24.24 4.84
CA ILE A 296 1.29 25.48 5.61
C ILE A 296 0.21 25.28 6.66
N VAL A 297 0.58 25.45 7.93
CA VAL A 297 -0.34 25.35 9.07
C VAL A 297 -0.21 26.57 9.98
N PRO A 298 -1.28 26.92 10.73
CA PRO A 298 -1.17 27.91 11.77
C PRO A 298 -0.14 27.50 12.83
N ASP A 299 0.72 28.42 13.25
CA ASP A 299 1.65 28.16 14.34
C ASP A 299 0.93 28.34 15.69
N GLU A 300 0.66 27.20 16.35
CA GLU A 300 -0.05 27.18 17.65
C GLU A 300 0.80 27.79 18.81
N ARG A 301 2.10 28.06 18.57
CA ARG A 301 3.00 28.59 19.61
C ARG A 301 2.84 30.10 19.84
N THR A 302 2.08 30.79 19.00
CA THR A 302 1.90 32.24 19.08
C THR A 302 0.69 32.69 19.91
N ASP A 303 -0.10 31.75 20.44
CA ASP A 303 -1.31 32.06 21.23
C ASP A 303 -1.09 31.92 22.75
N GLY A 304 0.18 31.91 23.25
CA GLY A 304 0.56 31.82 24.67
C GLY A 304 1.00 33.15 25.29
#